data_6ef175d30da5518feaff386e507aab7a
#
_entry.id   6ef175d30da5518feaff386e507aab7a
#
_cell.length_a   1.000
_cell.length_b   1.000
_cell.length_c   1.000
_cell.angle_alpha   90.00
_cell.angle_beta   90.00
_cell.angle_gamma   90.00
#
_symmetry.space_group_name_H-M   'P 1'
#
loop_
_entity.id
_entity.type
_entity.pdbx_description
1 polymer ?
#
loop_
_entity_poly.entity_id
_entity_poly.type
_entity_poly.pdbx_seq_one_letter_code
_entity_poly.pdbx_strand_id
1 'polypeptide(L)'
;FADVDGYLHQMTYSFIRNPKVNMALKDAYAISTGRLKRCLSRAIEELEYGMGQRVYEDALRIIEEEYDCARIRTLHKFIVSVEEKGGRYRGAMEVLLEDFDRWVNNVYKYQNEIRKIKRDITIGIVISMLLALLTTVMCNMLNMFAKEPLSITSTAAYQGISVLFVLLCIVFYTFTRKHYGFDWIGKSRKDNQIINDYNSVFKSKARQVTLRMVPIWAGMCAVVVLLVVMKLWIPALCLAGVMIVLMSTPFTQKKTAVKRVKNDLYCGFTEWLRDLAVNLENKPLLSAG
;
A
#
# COMPACT_ATOMS: atom_id res chain seq x y z
N PHE A 1 1.91 -2.09 -13.49
CA PHE A 1 0.43 -2.09 -13.42
C PHE A 1 -0.15 -2.08 -14.80
N ALA A 2 0.27 -1.18 -15.64
CA ALA A 2 -0.17 -1.17 -17.03
C ALA A 2 -0.04 -2.56 -17.69
N ASP A 3 1.04 -3.28 -17.39
CA ASP A 3 1.24 -4.65 -17.90
C ASP A 3 0.17 -5.62 -17.36
N VAL A 4 -0.17 -5.51 -16.07
CA VAL A 4 -1.19 -6.39 -15.43
C VAL A 4 -2.58 -6.05 -15.94
N ASP A 5 -2.90 -4.77 -16.07
CA ASP A 5 -4.15 -4.28 -16.63
C ASP A 5 -4.34 -4.78 -18.08
N GLY A 6 -3.36 -4.51 -18.94
CA GLY A 6 -3.36 -4.99 -20.31
C GLY A 6 -3.46 -6.51 -20.42
N TYR A 7 -2.75 -7.23 -19.57
CA TYR A 7 -2.82 -8.70 -19.52
C TYR A 7 -4.20 -9.23 -19.18
N LEU A 8 -4.81 -8.73 -18.08
CA LEU A 8 -6.13 -9.17 -17.64
C LEU A 8 -7.19 -8.95 -18.71
N HIS A 9 -7.21 -7.78 -19.33
CA HIS A 9 -8.15 -7.47 -20.40
C HIS A 9 -7.92 -8.34 -21.65
N GLN A 10 -6.68 -8.45 -22.10
CA GLN A 10 -6.38 -9.21 -23.31
C GLN A 10 -6.69 -10.70 -23.14
N MET A 11 -6.28 -11.30 -22.02
CA MET A 11 -6.60 -12.69 -21.73
C MET A 11 -8.11 -12.92 -21.69
N THR A 12 -8.85 -12.02 -21.03
CA THR A 12 -10.32 -12.13 -20.92
C THR A 12 -10.99 -12.00 -22.30
N TYR A 13 -10.65 -10.99 -23.10
CA TYR A 13 -11.24 -10.80 -24.43
C TYR A 13 -10.89 -11.92 -25.39
N SER A 14 -9.64 -12.38 -25.39
CA SER A 14 -9.23 -13.49 -26.24
C SER A 14 -9.95 -14.78 -25.87
N PHE A 15 -10.10 -15.07 -24.57
CA PHE A 15 -10.78 -16.25 -24.07
C PHE A 15 -12.30 -16.21 -24.32
N ILE A 16 -12.96 -15.06 -24.24
CA ILE A 16 -14.37 -14.89 -24.62
C ILE A 16 -14.58 -15.24 -26.11
N ARG A 17 -13.64 -14.82 -26.95
CA ARG A 17 -13.69 -15.10 -28.40
C ARG A 17 -13.39 -16.56 -28.70
N ASN A 18 -12.38 -17.13 -28.07
CA ASN A 18 -11.97 -18.52 -28.23
C ASN A 18 -11.55 -19.10 -26.87
N PRO A 19 -12.34 -20.03 -26.28
CA PRO A 19 -12.10 -20.56 -24.96
C PRO A 19 -10.95 -21.57 -24.93
N LYS A 20 -9.77 -21.12 -25.33
CA LYS A 20 -8.52 -21.90 -25.30
C LYS A 20 -7.39 -21.09 -24.64
N VAL A 21 -6.84 -21.62 -23.55
CA VAL A 21 -5.74 -20.97 -22.78
C VAL A 21 -4.55 -20.68 -23.68
N ASN A 22 -4.15 -21.62 -24.53
CA ASN A 22 -3.01 -21.44 -25.43
C ASN A 22 -3.20 -20.26 -26.38
N MET A 23 -4.40 -20.13 -26.97
CA MET A 23 -4.69 -19.02 -27.89
C MET A 23 -4.72 -17.68 -27.15
N ALA A 24 -5.33 -17.64 -25.96
CA ALA A 24 -5.40 -16.44 -25.15
C ALA A 24 -3.99 -15.98 -24.72
N LEU A 25 -3.10 -16.90 -24.35
CA LEU A 25 -1.71 -16.58 -24.03
C LEU A 25 -0.91 -16.07 -25.24
N LYS A 26 -1.08 -16.67 -26.40
CA LYS A 26 -0.44 -16.20 -27.66
C LYS A 26 -0.91 -14.82 -28.07
N ASP A 27 -2.19 -14.53 -27.93
CA ASP A 27 -2.76 -13.21 -28.18
C ASP A 27 -2.21 -12.17 -27.18
N ALA A 28 -2.12 -12.53 -25.88
CA ALA A 28 -1.52 -11.67 -24.88
C ALA A 28 -0.02 -11.43 -25.13
N TYR A 29 0.71 -12.45 -25.57
CA TYR A 29 2.13 -12.35 -25.93
C TYR A 29 2.36 -11.38 -27.09
N ALA A 30 1.49 -11.40 -28.12
CA ALA A 30 1.64 -10.59 -29.30
C ALA A 30 1.65 -9.08 -29.01
N ILE A 31 0.85 -8.64 -28.03
CA ILE A 31 0.73 -7.22 -27.65
C ILE A 31 1.62 -6.82 -26.48
N SER A 32 2.17 -7.80 -25.76
CA SER A 32 2.96 -7.55 -24.55
C SER A 32 4.38 -7.09 -24.88
N THR A 33 4.96 -6.31 -23.96
CA THR A 33 6.32 -5.80 -24.07
C THR A 33 7.12 -6.06 -22.80
N GLY A 34 8.43 -5.96 -22.88
CA GLY A 34 9.31 -5.93 -21.70
C GLY A 34 9.28 -7.21 -20.86
N ARG A 35 9.02 -7.04 -19.57
CA ARG A 35 9.06 -8.13 -18.57
C ARG A 35 7.92 -9.13 -18.77
N LEU A 36 6.70 -8.62 -19.02
CA LEU A 36 5.53 -9.46 -19.25
C LEU A 36 5.73 -10.37 -20.47
N LYS A 37 6.26 -9.84 -21.58
CA LYS A 37 6.53 -10.63 -22.79
C LYS A 37 7.47 -11.81 -22.52
N ARG A 38 8.54 -11.59 -21.75
CA ARG A 38 9.47 -12.66 -21.36
C ARG A 38 8.83 -13.72 -20.47
N CYS A 39 7.94 -13.29 -19.58
CA CYS A 39 7.19 -14.20 -18.71
C CYS A 39 6.22 -15.06 -19.52
N LEU A 40 5.48 -14.44 -20.44
CA LEU A 40 4.54 -15.13 -21.33
C LEU A 40 5.25 -16.10 -22.29
N SER A 41 6.46 -15.76 -22.80
CA SER A 41 7.26 -16.69 -23.60
C SER A 41 7.54 -17.99 -22.85
N ARG A 42 8.00 -17.87 -21.58
CA ARG A 42 8.26 -19.07 -20.76
C ARG A 42 6.98 -19.86 -20.46
N ALA A 43 5.86 -19.18 -20.22
CA ALA A 43 4.59 -19.85 -20.00
C ALA A 43 4.09 -20.60 -21.26
N ILE A 44 4.29 -20.03 -22.44
CA ILE A 44 3.95 -20.69 -23.71
C ILE A 44 4.88 -21.88 -23.97
N GLU A 45 6.17 -21.75 -23.71
CA GLU A 45 7.14 -22.87 -23.81
C GLU A 45 6.74 -24.03 -22.89
N GLU A 46 6.35 -23.73 -21.64
CA GLU A 46 5.85 -24.75 -20.71
C GLU A 46 4.58 -25.43 -21.21
N LEU A 47 3.68 -24.68 -21.85
CA LEU A 47 2.47 -25.25 -22.49
C LEU A 47 2.77 -26.14 -23.69
N GLU A 48 3.81 -25.83 -24.48
CA GLU A 48 4.16 -26.59 -25.70
C GLU A 48 5.03 -27.80 -25.41
N TYR A 49 5.88 -27.76 -24.42
CA TYR A 49 6.89 -28.79 -24.12
C TYR A 49 6.75 -29.43 -22.76
N GLY A 50 5.87 -28.92 -21.88
CA GLY A 50 5.66 -29.48 -20.53
C GLY A 50 5.07 -30.89 -20.58
N MET A 51 5.62 -31.81 -19.79
CA MET A 51 5.19 -33.21 -19.72
C MET A 51 4.31 -33.53 -18.49
N GLY A 52 3.82 -32.50 -17.78
CA GLY A 52 3.05 -32.65 -16.55
C GLY A 52 1.58 -32.99 -16.78
N GLN A 53 0.92 -33.59 -15.78
CA GLN A 53 -0.54 -33.80 -15.80
C GLN A 53 -1.34 -32.48 -15.70
N ARG A 54 -0.71 -31.38 -15.26
CA ARG A 54 -1.31 -30.05 -15.02
C ARG A 54 -0.60 -28.95 -15.81
N VAL A 55 -0.34 -29.20 -17.08
CA VAL A 55 0.43 -28.30 -17.95
C VAL A 55 -0.13 -26.86 -17.93
N TYR A 56 -1.44 -26.69 -17.92
CA TYR A 56 -2.07 -25.37 -17.88
C TYR A 56 -1.77 -24.64 -16.55
N GLU A 57 -1.91 -25.34 -15.42
CA GLU A 57 -1.66 -24.75 -14.10
C GLU A 57 -0.18 -24.39 -13.95
N ASP A 58 0.73 -25.25 -14.40
CA ASP A 58 2.18 -25.05 -14.28
C ASP A 58 2.64 -23.87 -15.15
N ALA A 59 2.16 -23.76 -16.37
CA ALA A 59 2.46 -22.65 -17.27
C ALA A 59 1.93 -21.31 -16.71
N LEU A 60 0.70 -21.28 -16.23
CA LEU A 60 0.10 -20.06 -15.68
C LEU A 60 0.74 -19.65 -14.34
N ARG A 61 1.25 -20.61 -13.56
CA ARG A 61 1.95 -20.35 -12.31
C ARG A 61 3.22 -19.51 -12.53
N ILE A 62 3.90 -19.63 -13.66
CA ILE A 62 5.05 -18.79 -14.01
C ILE A 62 4.67 -17.30 -14.01
N ILE A 63 3.46 -17.00 -14.50
CA ILE A 63 2.95 -15.62 -14.53
C ILE A 63 2.52 -15.17 -13.12
N GLU A 64 1.91 -16.05 -12.34
CA GLU A 64 1.46 -15.78 -10.98
C GLU A 64 2.61 -15.52 -10.01
N GLU A 65 3.74 -16.21 -10.18
CA GLU A 65 4.96 -15.99 -9.38
C GLU A 65 5.64 -14.66 -9.71
N GLU A 66 5.63 -14.27 -10.97
CA GLU A 66 6.23 -13.02 -11.44
C GLU A 66 5.38 -11.80 -11.06
N TYR A 67 4.05 -11.94 -11.20
CA TYR A 67 3.05 -10.92 -10.90
C TYR A 67 2.12 -11.42 -9.78
N ASP A 68 2.56 -11.34 -8.52
CA ASP A 68 1.79 -11.79 -7.35
C ASP A 68 0.49 -10.96 -7.19
N CYS A 69 -0.50 -11.24 -8.03
CA CYS A 69 -1.78 -10.55 -8.10
C CYS A 69 -2.95 -11.55 -7.97
N ALA A 70 -3.80 -11.33 -6.97
CA ALA A 70 -4.97 -12.19 -6.72
C ALA A 70 -5.91 -12.27 -7.95
N ARG A 71 -6.06 -11.16 -8.71
CA ARG A 71 -6.93 -11.12 -9.91
C ARG A 71 -6.41 -12.01 -11.02
N ILE A 72 -5.09 -12.05 -11.22
CA ILE A 72 -4.45 -12.95 -12.18
C ILE A 72 -4.75 -14.40 -11.80
N ARG A 73 -4.58 -14.77 -10.53
CA ARG A 73 -4.89 -16.13 -10.05
C ARG A 73 -6.35 -16.50 -10.22
N THR A 74 -7.27 -15.59 -9.94
CA THR A 74 -8.72 -15.84 -10.13
C THR A 74 -9.04 -16.07 -11.60
N LEU A 75 -8.50 -15.23 -12.50
CA LEU A 75 -8.66 -15.42 -13.94
C LEU A 75 -8.11 -16.77 -14.41
N HIS A 76 -6.90 -17.12 -14.01
CA HIS A 76 -6.24 -18.36 -14.39
C HIS A 76 -7.01 -19.59 -13.95
N LYS A 77 -7.43 -19.66 -12.67
CA LYS A 77 -8.26 -20.74 -12.16
C LYS A 77 -9.56 -20.88 -12.96
N PHE A 78 -10.18 -19.75 -13.29
CA PHE A 78 -11.42 -19.75 -14.06
C PHE A 78 -11.21 -20.29 -15.47
N ILE A 79 -10.22 -19.76 -16.23
CA ILE A 79 -9.98 -20.19 -17.61
C ILE A 79 -9.55 -21.66 -17.70
N VAL A 80 -8.74 -22.15 -16.76
CA VAL A 80 -8.35 -23.57 -16.69
C VAL A 80 -9.59 -24.44 -16.42
N SER A 81 -10.42 -24.05 -15.46
CA SER A 81 -11.66 -24.79 -15.15
C SER A 81 -12.61 -24.86 -16.35
N VAL A 82 -12.71 -23.78 -17.14
CA VAL A 82 -13.54 -23.75 -18.35
C VAL A 82 -12.94 -24.63 -19.46
N GLU A 83 -11.65 -24.60 -19.67
CA GLU A 83 -10.98 -25.42 -20.69
C GLU A 83 -11.10 -26.91 -20.38
N GLU A 84 -10.93 -27.31 -19.12
CA GLU A 84 -11.00 -28.71 -18.68
C GLU A 84 -12.42 -29.27 -18.60
N LYS A 85 -13.37 -28.47 -18.12
CA LYS A 85 -14.74 -28.93 -17.80
C LYS A 85 -15.79 -28.47 -18.81
N GLY A 86 -15.47 -27.45 -19.61
CA GLY A 86 -16.43 -26.77 -20.46
C GLY A 86 -17.45 -25.96 -19.65
N GLY A 87 -18.57 -25.64 -20.24
CA GLY A 87 -19.70 -24.98 -19.59
C GLY A 87 -20.04 -23.61 -20.14
N ARG A 88 -21.01 -22.95 -19.52
CA ARG A 88 -21.43 -21.59 -19.87
C ARG A 88 -20.48 -20.58 -19.22
N TYR A 89 -19.48 -20.13 -19.94
CA TYR A 89 -18.42 -19.26 -19.41
C TYR A 89 -18.61 -17.77 -19.72
N ARG A 90 -19.36 -17.42 -20.78
CA ARG A 90 -19.46 -16.02 -21.26
C ARG A 90 -19.94 -15.04 -20.20
N GLY A 91 -21.08 -15.33 -19.57
CA GLY A 91 -21.65 -14.45 -18.57
C GLY A 91 -20.73 -14.27 -17.34
N ALA A 92 -20.13 -15.38 -16.89
CA ALA A 92 -19.18 -15.31 -15.77
C ALA A 92 -17.91 -14.54 -16.12
N MET A 93 -17.43 -14.63 -17.39
CA MET A 93 -16.28 -13.89 -17.88
C MET A 93 -16.57 -12.39 -18.01
N GLU A 94 -17.77 -12.01 -18.44
CA GLU A 94 -18.23 -10.61 -18.48
C GLU A 94 -18.28 -10.00 -17.07
N VAL A 95 -18.75 -10.74 -16.08
CA VAL A 95 -18.75 -10.31 -14.67
C VAL A 95 -17.32 -10.15 -14.16
N LEU A 96 -16.40 -11.05 -14.50
CA LEU A 96 -14.98 -10.92 -14.17
C LEU A 96 -14.35 -9.68 -14.79
N LEU A 97 -14.66 -9.41 -16.06
CA LEU A 97 -14.18 -8.22 -16.76
C LEU A 97 -14.66 -6.94 -16.06
N GLU A 98 -15.94 -6.86 -15.71
CA GLU A 98 -16.49 -5.72 -14.97
C GLU A 98 -15.81 -5.54 -13.59
N ASP A 99 -15.48 -6.63 -12.90
CA ASP A 99 -14.74 -6.57 -11.63
C ASP A 99 -13.30 -6.06 -11.84
N PHE A 100 -12.65 -6.46 -12.93
CA PHE A 100 -11.32 -5.95 -13.28
C PHE A 100 -11.35 -4.46 -13.59
N ASP A 101 -12.32 -3.99 -14.37
CA ASP A 101 -12.51 -2.57 -14.68
C ASP A 101 -12.73 -1.74 -13.40
N ARG A 102 -13.58 -2.21 -12.51
CA ARG A 102 -13.82 -1.54 -11.22
C ARG A 102 -12.55 -1.50 -10.37
N TRP A 103 -11.81 -2.61 -10.32
CA TRP A 103 -10.56 -2.69 -9.58
C TRP A 103 -9.49 -1.75 -10.16
N VAL A 104 -9.30 -1.76 -11.46
CA VAL A 104 -8.37 -0.90 -12.18
C VAL A 104 -8.68 0.58 -11.92
N ASN A 105 -9.96 0.97 -12.06
CA ASN A 105 -10.39 2.33 -11.76
C ASN A 105 -10.13 2.74 -10.31
N ASN A 106 -10.37 1.83 -9.36
CA ASN A 106 -10.09 2.09 -7.95
C ASN A 106 -8.59 2.25 -7.68
N VAL A 107 -7.75 1.45 -8.34
CA VAL A 107 -6.29 1.57 -8.24
C VAL A 107 -5.83 2.92 -8.82
N TYR A 108 -6.32 3.35 -9.97
CA TYR A 108 -5.98 4.65 -10.54
C TYR A 108 -6.44 5.81 -9.65
N LYS A 109 -7.64 5.75 -9.09
CA LYS A 109 -8.12 6.75 -8.11
C LYS A 109 -7.19 6.83 -6.91
N TYR A 110 -6.88 5.68 -6.31
CA TYR A 110 -5.97 5.61 -5.18
C TYR A 110 -4.55 6.14 -5.50
N GLN A 111 -4.03 5.83 -6.69
CA GLN A 111 -2.75 6.36 -7.14
C GLN A 111 -2.77 7.89 -7.25
N ASN A 112 -3.84 8.44 -7.80
CA ASN A 112 -3.99 9.88 -7.94
C ASN A 112 -4.10 10.57 -6.57
N GLU A 113 -4.86 9.99 -5.64
CA GLU A 113 -4.96 10.50 -4.28
C GLU A 113 -3.59 10.50 -3.57
N ILE A 114 -2.83 9.41 -3.66
CA ILE A 114 -1.50 9.36 -3.06
C ILE A 114 -0.54 10.36 -3.72
N ARG A 115 -0.57 10.50 -5.05
CA ARG A 115 0.23 11.53 -5.74
C ARG A 115 -0.14 12.93 -5.26
N LYS A 116 -1.44 13.21 -5.08
CA LYS A 116 -1.92 14.48 -4.55
C LYS A 116 -1.38 14.70 -3.13
N ILE A 117 -1.54 13.73 -2.23
CA ILE A 117 -1.04 13.83 -0.86
C ILE A 117 0.47 14.07 -0.81
N LYS A 118 1.25 13.33 -1.62
CA LYS A 118 2.71 13.53 -1.70
C LYS A 118 3.07 14.95 -2.15
N ARG A 119 2.38 15.46 -3.16
CA ARG A 119 2.59 16.80 -3.67
C ARG A 119 2.24 17.84 -2.60
N ASP A 120 1.08 17.70 -1.95
CA ASP A 120 0.60 18.65 -0.96
C ASP A 120 1.52 18.70 0.27
N ILE A 121 2.05 17.55 0.72
CA ILE A 121 3.05 17.48 1.79
C ILE A 121 4.36 18.15 1.35
N THR A 122 4.82 17.89 0.13
CA THR A 122 6.07 18.50 -0.38
C THR A 122 5.93 20.02 -0.46
N ILE A 123 4.80 20.51 -0.98
CA ILE A 123 4.51 21.93 -1.04
C ILE A 123 4.45 22.53 0.37
N GLY A 124 3.79 21.86 1.32
CA GLY A 124 3.73 22.30 2.71
C GLY A 124 5.11 22.45 3.36
N ILE A 125 6.01 21.48 3.13
CA ILE A 125 7.39 21.55 3.62
C ILE A 125 8.15 22.73 2.99
N VAL A 126 8.03 22.92 1.68
CA VAL A 126 8.71 24.03 0.98
C VAL A 126 8.20 25.38 1.50
N ILE A 127 6.88 25.56 1.64
CA ILE A 127 6.30 26.79 2.18
C ILE A 127 6.78 27.02 3.62
N SER A 128 6.81 25.99 4.46
CA SER A 128 7.28 26.11 5.84
C SER A 128 8.76 26.53 5.91
N MET A 129 9.61 26.00 5.06
CA MET A 129 11.01 26.42 4.96
C MET A 129 11.16 27.87 4.50
N LEU A 130 10.34 28.28 3.52
CA LEU A 130 10.33 29.64 3.00
C LEU A 130 9.89 30.67 4.05
N LEU A 131 8.84 30.33 4.83
CA LEU A 131 8.38 31.15 5.95
C LEU A 131 9.44 31.27 7.06
N ALA A 132 10.13 30.17 7.40
CA ALA A 132 11.22 30.19 8.37
C ALA A 132 12.38 31.09 7.92
N LEU A 133 12.75 31.02 6.64
CA LEU A 133 13.77 31.88 6.05
C LEU A 133 13.33 33.37 6.07
N LEU A 134 12.10 33.65 5.68
CA LEU A 134 11.55 34.99 5.71
C LEU A 134 11.56 35.57 7.13
N THR A 135 11.12 34.78 8.12
CA THR A 135 11.15 35.19 9.52
C THR A 135 12.56 35.54 9.99
N THR A 136 13.56 34.72 9.60
CA THR A 136 14.98 34.99 9.94
C THR A 136 15.46 36.30 9.34
N VAL A 137 15.13 36.55 8.06
CA VAL A 137 15.50 37.81 7.36
C VAL A 137 14.84 39.00 8.03
N MET A 138 13.53 38.92 8.34
CA MET A 138 12.80 39.98 9.03
C MET A 138 13.37 40.29 10.42
N CYS A 139 13.73 39.25 11.21
CA CYS A 139 14.38 39.45 12.50
C CYS A 139 15.76 40.16 12.37
N ASN A 140 16.53 39.81 11.37
CA ASN A 140 17.81 40.48 11.10
C ASN A 140 17.62 41.94 10.66
N MET A 141 16.62 42.23 9.82
CA MET A 141 16.29 43.59 9.43
C MET A 141 15.85 44.47 10.62
N LEU A 142 14.99 43.90 11.49
CA LEU A 142 14.56 44.61 12.70
C LEU A 142 15.72 44.93 13.63
N ASN A 143 16.71 44.06 13.74
CA ASN A 143 17.92 44.29 14.52
C ASN A 143 18.78 45.46 13.97
N MET A 144 18.73 45.72 12.65
CA MET A 144 19.44 46.86 12.04
C MET A 144 18.76 48.20 12.38
N PHE A 145 17.45 48.22 12.62
CA PHE A 145 16.69 49.45 12.94
C PHE A 145 16.51 49.69 14.44
N ALA A 146 16.74 48.69 15.28
CA ALA A 146 16.59 48.80 16.71
C ALA A 146 17.83 49.51 17.34
N LYS A 147 17.57 50.48 18.22
CA LYS A 147 18.64 51.20 18.95
C LYS A 147 19.46 50.32 19.89
N GLU A 148 18.86 49.18 20.31
CA GLU A 148 19.56 48.10 21.02
C GLU A 148 19.44 46.82 20.21
N PRO A 149 20.55 46.18 19.79
CA PRO A 149 20.48 44.95 19.00
C PRO A 149 19.96 43.80 19.87
N LEU A 150 18.67 43.53 19.75
CA LEU A 150 18.07 42.26 20.20
C LEU A 150 18.64 41.13 19.33
N SER A 151 19.79 40.61 19.72
CA SER A 151 20.49 39.54 18.99
C SER A 151 19.80 38.18 19.13
N ILE A 152 18.50 38.14 18.78
CA ILE A 152 17.64 36.94 18.87
C ILE A 152 18.23 35.81 18.03
N THR A 153 18.69 36.14 16.82
CA THR A 153 19.23 35.19 15.85
C THR A 153 20.59 34.62 16.24
N SER A 154 21.38 35.33 17.04
CA SER A 154 22.67 34.86 17.55
C SER A 154 22.56 34.03 18.84
N THR A 155 21.35 33.94 19.42
CA THR A 155 21.11 33.13 20.62
C THR A 155 21.25 31.66 20.30
N ALA A 156 22.01 30.90 21.08
CA ALA A 156 22.19 29.46 20.92
C ALA A 156 20.85 28.70 20.88
N ALA A 157 19.84 29.19 21.63
CA ALA A 157 18.49 28.64 21.62
C ALA A 157 17.81 28.76 20.24
N TYR A 158 17.87 29.90 19.58
CA TYR A 158 17.30 30.11 18.25
C TYR A 158 17.98 29.22 17.20
N GLN A 159 19.30 29.14 17.22
CA GLN A 159 20.07 28.27 16.34
C GLN A 159 19.73 26.80 16.54
N GLY A 160 19.62 26.34 17.79
CA GLY A 160 19.22 24.97 18.12
C GLY A 160 17.81 24.63 17.63
N ILE A 161 16.83 25.54 17.81
CA ILE A 161 15.45 25.36 17.32
C ILE A 161 15.42 25.33 15.79
N SER A 162 16.18 26.18 15.12
CA SER A 162 16.24 26.21 13.65
C SER A 162 16.81 24.91 13.06
N VAL A 163 17.88 24.40 13.65
CA VAL A 163 18.46 23.11 13.25
C VAL A 163 17.47 21.95 13.50
N LEU A 164 16.83 21.95 14.68
CA LEU A 164 15.81 20.95 15.00
C LEU A 164 14.64 20.97 14.01
N PHE A 165 14.19 22.16 13.63
CA PHE A 165 13.10 22.33 12.64
C PHE A 165 13.48 21.73 11.28
N VAL A 166 14.68 22.02 10.78
CA VAL A 166 15.18 21.46 9.51
C VAL A 166 15.28 19.93 9.59
N LEU A 167 15.80 19.39 10.70
CA LEU A 167 15.87 17.94 10.91
C LEU A 167 14.47 17.31 10.91
N LEU A 168 13.51 17.92 11.59
CA LEU A 168 12.12 17.45 11.57
C LEU A 168 11.52 17.46 10.16
N CYS A 169 11.75 18.48 9.37
CA CYS A 169 11.32 18.54 7.98
C CYS A 169 11.92 17.41 7.14
N ILE A 170 13.22 17.12 7.30
CA ILE A 170 13.89 16.02 6.60
C ILE A 170 13.33 14.67 7.04
N VAL A 171 13.15 14.44 8.35
CA VAL A 171 12.57 13.20 8.89
C VAL A 171 11.14 13.01 8.36
N PHE A 172 10.33 14.06 8.37
CA PHE A 172 8.97 14.01 7.89
C PHE A 172 8.89 13.73 6.38
N TYR A 173 9.77 14.36 5.60
CA TYR A 173 9.90 14.10 4.17
C TYR A 173 10.31 12.66 3.86
N THR A 174 11.34 12.15 4.55
CA THR A 174 11.82 10.76 4.36
C THR A 174 10.79 9.74 4.81
N PHE A 175 10.10 9.99 5.93
CA PHE A 175 9.00 9.16 6.42
C PHE A 175 7.85 9.10 5.42
N THR A 176 7.43 10.25 4.90
CA THR A 176 6.37 10.34 3.88
C THR A 176 6.75 9.59 2.61
N ARG A 177 7.99 9.77 2.15
CA ARG A 177 8.48 9.07 0.96
C ARG A 177 8.49 7.54 1.13
N LYS A 178 8.86 7.06 2.31
CA LYS A 178 8.90 5.63 2.64
C LYS A 178 7.50 5.05 2.87
N HIS A 179 6.64 5.75 3.57
CA HIS A 179 5.32 5.25 3.96
C HIS A 179 4.35 5.22 2.78
N TYR A 180 4.43 6.20 1.88
CA TYR A 180 3.67 6.24 0.62
C TYR A 180 4.45 5.66 -0.57
N GLY A 181 5.51 4.88 -0.32
CA GLY A 181 6.18 4.07 -1.32
C GLY A 181 5.24 2.98 -1.83
N PHE A 182 5.17 2.83 -3.14
CA PHE A 182 4.18 2.00 -3.80
C PHE A 182 4.57 0.52 -3.84
N ASP A 183 3.85 -0.33 -3.08
CA ASP A 183 3.60 -1.74 -3.42
C ASP A 183 2.08 -1.91 -3.66
N TRP A 184 1.59 -1.50 -4.83
CA TRP A 184 0.17 -1.45 -5.15
C TRP A 184 -0.33 -2.60 -6.05
N ILE A 185 0.55 -3.42 -6.59
CA ILE A 185 0.16 -4.74 -7.04
C ILE A 185 -0.22 -5.46 -5.76
N GLY A 186 -1.50 -5.79 -5.61
CA GLY A 186 -2.00 -6.43 -4.41
C GLY A 186 -1.25 -7.70 -4.12
N LYS A 187 -0.05 -7.55 -3.56
CA LYS A 187 0.69 -8.66 -2.98
C LYS A 187 -0.29 -9.30 -2.04
N SER A 188 -0.76 -10.47 -2.42
CA SER A 188 -1.48 -11.33 -1.51
C SER A 188 -0.65 -11.33 -0.24
N ARG A 189 -1.18 -10.72 0.82
CA ARG A 189 -0.50 -10.72 2.10
C ARG A 189 -0.24 -12.17 2.43
N LYS A 190 1.04 -12.52 2.63
CA LYS A 190 1.39 -13.89 3.02
C LYS A 190 0.56 -14.23 4.25
N ASP A 191 -0.07 -15.39 4.26
CA ASP A 191 -0.96 -15.86 5.34
C ASP A 191 -0.35 -15.62 6.72
N ASN A 192 0.98 -15.77 6.84
CA ASN A 192 1.73 -15.44 8.05
C ASN A 192 1.63 -13.98 8.49
N GLN A 193 1.46 -13.02 7.56
CA GLN A 193 1.30 -11.60 7.93
C GLN A 193 -0.12 -11.32 8.43
N ILE A 194 -1.12 -11.95 7.82
CA ILE A 194 -2.52 -11.84 8.26
C ILE A 194 -2.68 -12.47 9.63
N ILE A 195 -2.09 -13.65 9.87
CA ILE A 195 -2.10 -14.33 11.15
C ILE A 195 -1.35 -13.51 12.22
N ASN A 196 -0.20 -12.91 11.88
CA ASN A 196 0.54 -12.05 12.79
C ASN A 196 -0.22 -10.77 13.14
N ASP A 197 -0.87 -10.14 12.17
CA ASP A 197 -1.69 -8.95 12.41
C ASP A 197 -2.93 -9.30 13.26
N TYR A 198 -3.59 -10.43 12.97
CA TYR A 198 -4.69 -10.94 13.79
C TYR A 198 -4.23 -11.21 15.23
N ASN A 199 -3.11 -11.91 15.41
CA ASN A 199 -2.55 -12.20 16.72
C ASN A 199 -2.12 -10.92 17.47
N SER A 200 -1.57 -9.94 16.76
CA SER A 200 -1.19 -8.65 17.33
C SER A 200 -2.40 -7.83 17.81
N VAL A 201 -3.52 -7.94 17.10
CA VAL A 201 -4.75 -7.20 17.43
C VAL A 201 -5.56 -7.88 18.53
N PHE A 202 -5.69 -9.21 18.45
CA PHE A 202 -6.61 -9.97 19.32
C PHE A 202 -5.90 -10.73 20.47
N LYS A 203 -4.67 -11.20 20.27
CA LYS A 203 -3.91 -11.95 21.29
C LYS A 203 -2.89 -11.12 22.07
N SER A 204 -2.35 -10.04 21.50
CA SER A 204 -1.41 -9.22 22.25
C SER A 204 -2.17 -8.43 23.30
N LYS A 205 -1.88 -8.71 24.58
CA LYS A 205 -2.27 -7.82 25.68
C LYS A 205 -1.76 -6.43 25.32
N ALA A 206 -2.64 -5.44 25.27
CA ALA A 206 -2.32 -4.01 25.01
C ALA A 206 -1.09 -3.51 25.79
N ARG A 207 -0.75 -4.18 26.85
CA ARG A 207 0.39 -3.96 27.73
C ARG A 207 1.77 -4.12 27.07
N GLN A 208 1.94 -4.99 26.05
CA GLN A 208 3.26 -5.21 25.46
C GLN A 208 3.66 -4.14 24.43
N VAL A 209 2.69 -3.56 23.73
CA VAL A 209 2.97 -2.45 22.79
C VAL A 209 3.26 -1.16 23.54
N THR A 210 2.55 -0.90 24.64
CA THR A 210 2.81 0.24 25.51
C THR A 210 4.17 0.12 26.22
N LEU A 211 4.57 -1.07 26.66
CA LEU A 211 5.87 -1.28 27.32
C LEU A 211 7.09 -0.97 26.43
N ARG A 212 7.02 -1.20 25.14
CA ARG A 212 8.09 -0.84 24.20
C ARG A 212 8.22 0.67 23.96
N MET A 213 7.14 1.42 24.14
CA MET A 213 7.13 2.88 23.93
C MET A 213 7.44 3.66 25.20
N VAL A 214 7.37 3.02 26.38
CA VAL A 214 7.65 3.64 27.70
C VAL A 214 9.03 4.32 27.75
N PRO A 215 10.16 3.73 27.31
CA PRO A 215 11.45 4.41 27.39
C PRO A 215 11.53 5.66 26.50
N ILE A 216 10.84 5.66 25.35
CA ILE A 216 10.80 6.83 24.45
C ILE A 216 9.99 7.96 25.13
N TRP A 217 8.88 7.63 25.77
CA TRP A 217 8.06 8.61 26.50
C TRP A 217 8.76 9.15 27.73
N ALA A 218 9.47 8.29 28.47
CA ALA A 218 10.27 8.72 29.62
C ALA A 218 11.40 9.69 29.20
N GLY A 219 12.10 9.40 28.10
CA GLY A 219 13.13 10.29 27.55
C GLY A 219 12.56 11.64 27.13
N MET A 220 11.41 11.66 26.45
CA MET A 220 10.75 12.92 26.05
C MET A 220 10.24 13.72 27.26
N CYS A 221 9.68 13.06 28.29
CA CYS A 221 9.30 13.73 29.54
C CYS A 221 10.51 14.38 30.21
N ALA A 222 11.65 13.69 30.27
CA ALA A 222 12.88 14.23 30.85
C ALA A 222 13.36 15.50 30.10
N VAL A 223 13.29 15.51 28.77
CA VAL A 223 13.63 16.68 27.94
C VAL A 223 12.67 17.84 28.21
N VAL A 224 11.37 17.59 28.31
CA VAL A 224 10.37 18.63 28.63
C VAL A 224 10.65 19.24 30.01
N VAL A 225 10.92 18.41 31.01
CA VAL A 225 11.25 18.87 32.38
C VAL A 225 12.53 19.72 32.34
N LEU A 226 13.55 19.31 31.61
CA LEU A 226 14.82 20.06 31.48
C LEU A 226 14.60 21.44 30.82
N LEU A 227 13.76 21.53 29.79
CA LEU A 227 13.38 22.79 29.15
C LEU A 227 12.60 23.72 30.09
N VAL A 228 11.71 23.17 30.91
CA VAL A 228 10.98 23.95 31.93
C VAL A 228 11.93 24.50 33.00
N VAL A 229 12.87 23.68 33.45
CA VAL A 229 13.91 24.12 34.46
C VAL A 229 14.78 25.24 33.89
N MET A 230 15.08 25.18 32.57
CA MET A 230 15.81 26.23 31.86
C MET A 230 14.97 27.49 31.57
N LYS A 231 13.74 27.60 32.09
CA LYS A 231 12.78 28.70 31.88
C LYS A 231 12.41 28.92 30.41
N LEU A 232 12.60 27.93 29.56
CA LEU A 232 12.23 27.95 28.14
C LEU A 232 10.79 27.42 27.96
N TRP A 233 9.79 28.23 28.33
CA TRP A 233 8.37 27.82 28.37
C TRP A 233 7.79 27.52 26.98
N ILE A 234 8.16 28.30 25.95
CA ILE A 234 7.60 28.17 24.60
C ILE A 234 8.01 26.83 23.95
N PRO A 235 9.32 26.46 23.86
CA PRO A 235 9.70 25.16 23.31
C PRO A 235 9.22 23.97 24.15
N ALA A 236 9.08 24.13 25.49
CA ALA A 236 8.52 23.10 26.35
C ALA A 236 7.05 22.81 26.01
N LEU A 237 6.23 23.84 25.75
CA LEU A 237 4.84 23.73 25.33
C LEU A 237 4.69 23.06 23.94
N CYS A 238 5.54 23.44 22.97
CA CYS A 238 5.57 22.81 21.66
C CYS A 238 5.91 21.31 21.74
N LEU A 239 6.89 20.95 22.57
CA LEU A 239 7.34 19.58 22.76
C LEU A 239 6.27 18.74 23.48
N ALA A 240 5.54 19.34 24.45
CA ALA A 240 4.40 18.72 25.11
C ALA A 240 3.26 18.43 24.13
N GLY A 241 2.98 19.35 23.19
CA GLY A 241 2.00 19.14 22.12
C GLY A 241 2.38 17.97 21.21
N VAL A 242 3.64 17.88 20.80
CA VAL A 242 4.15 16.74 20.02
C VAL A 242 4.05 15.43 20.81
N MET A 243 4.30 15.44 22.12
CA MET A 243 4.12 14.28 22.99
C MET A 243 2.67 13.78 23.00
N ILE A 244 1.69 14.66 23.10
CA ILE A 244 0.27 14.28 23.07
C ILE A 244 -0.10 13.59 21.77
N VAL A 245 0.38 14.12 20.62
CA VAL A 245 0.19 13.51 19.32
C VAL A 245 0.84 12.12 19.24
N LEU A 246 2.07 11.98 19.72
CA LEU A 246 2.77 10.69 19.76
C LEU A 246 2.12 9.68 20.72
N MET A 247 1.54 10.14 21.84
CA MET A 247 0.75 9.27 22.73
C MET A 247 -0.54 8.75 22.08
N SER A 248 -1.12 9.48 21.13
CA SER A 248 -2.30 9.04 20.39
C SER A 248 -2.00 7.98 19.31
N THR A 249 -0.73 7.85 18.88
CA THR A 249 -0.35 6.94 17.78
C THR A 249 -0.65 5.46 18.04
N PRO A 250 -0.43 4.85 19.22
CA PRO A 250 -0.76 3.44 19.46
C PRO A 250 -2.27 3.17 19.36
N PHE A 251 -3.11 4.14 19.76
CA PHE A 251 -4.56 4.02 19.62
C PHE A 251 -5.01 4.05 18.16
N THR A 252 -4.42 4.94 17.36
CA THR A 252 -4.72 5.04 15.92
C THR A 252 -4.19 3.83 15.15
N GLN A 253 -3.01 3.31 15.50
CA GLN A 253 -2.46 2.08 14.91
C GLN A 253 -3.35 0.87 15.19
N LYS A 254 -3.87 0.72 16.40
CA LYS A 254 -4.79 -0.36 16.77
C LYS A 254 -6.10 -0.27 15.97
N LYS A 255 -6.71 0.92 15.88
CA LYS A 255 -7.92 1.16 15.07
C LYS A 255 -7.67 0.81 13.58
N THR A 256 -6.52 1.21 13.06
CA THR A 256 -6.16 0.95 11.66
C THR A 256 -5.89 -0.55 11.43
N ALA A 257 -5.25 -1.25 12.36
CA ALA A 257 -5.04 -2.69 12.28
C ALA A 257 -6.35 -3.46 12.33
N VAL A 258 -7.28 -3.11 13.24
CA VAL A 258 -8.63 -3.70 13.28
C VAL A 258 -9.38 -3.48 11.96
N LYS A 259 -9.33 -2.25 11.41
CA LYS A 259 -9.97 -1.93 10.15
C LYS A 259 -9.38 -2.73 8.98
N ARG A 260 -8.05 -2.94 8.97
CA ARG A 260 -7.37 -3.77 7.97
C ARG A 260 -7.81 -5.22 8.05
N VAL A 261 -7.75 -5.84 9.24
CA VAL A 261 -8.19 -7.23 9.44
C VAL A 261 -9.64 -7.42 9.03
N LYS A 262 -10.52 -6.47 9.36
CA LYS A 262 -11.93 -6.51 8.96
C LYS A 262 -12.07 -6.42 7.44
N ASN A 263 -11.32 -5.56 6.78
CA ASN A 263 -11.33 -5.42 5.32
C ASN A 263 -10.79 -6.69 4.63
N ASP A 264 -9.69 -7.26 5.14
CA ASP A 264 -9.09 -8.49 4.62
C ASP A 264 -10.07 -9.67 4.76
N LEU A 265 -10.82 -9.73 5.88
CA LEU A 265 -11.88 -10.73 6.10
C LEU A 265 -13.02 -10.57 5.09
N TYR A 266 -13.47 -9.33 4.84
CA TYR A 266 -14.53 -9.09 3.84
C TYR A 266 -14.07 -9.45 2.42
N CYS A 267 -12.84 -9.10 2.06
CA CYS A 267 -12.28 -9.45 0.75
C CYS A 267 -12.17 -10.97 0.58
N GLY A 268 -11.64 -11.68 1.57
CA GLY A 268 -11.54 -13.14 1.54
C GLY A 268 -12.91 -13.83 1.50
N PHE A 269 -13.89 -13.30 2.23
CA PHE A 269 -15.27 -13.83 2.21
C PHE A 269 -15.96 -13.62 0.85
N THR A 270 -15.77 -12.48 0.23
CA THR A 270 -16.32 -12.21 -1.11
C THR A 270 -15.65 -13.06 -2.19
N GLU A 271 -14.36 -13.33 -2.09
CA GLU A 271 -13.65 -14.25 -2.99
C GLU A 271 -14.18 -15.69 -2.80
N TRP A 272 -14.33 -16.13 -1.56
CA TRP A 272 -14.88 -17.46 -1.25
C TRP A 272 -16.33 -17.62 -1.75
N LEU A 273 -17.19 -16.61 -1.56
CA LEU A 273 -18.56 -16.63 -2.09
C LEU A 273 -18.59 -16.71 -3.62
N ARG A 274 -17.68 -16.00 -4.28
CA ARG A 274 -17.55 -16.05 -5.75
C ARG A 274 -17.12 -17.43 -6.22
N ASP A 275 -16.10 -18.01 -5.60
CA ASP A 275 -15.63 -19.37 -5.90
C ASP A 275 -16.75 -20.40 -5.66
N LEU A 276 -17.51 -20.22 -4.58
CA LEU A 276 -18.68 -21.06 -4.30
C LEU A 276 -19.77 -20.92 -5.37
N ALA A 277 -20.10 -19.68 -5.77
CA ALA A 277 -21.10 -19.42 -6.80
C ALA A 277 -20.71 -20.05 -8.14
N VAL A 278 -19.45 -19.89 -8.56
CA VAL A 278 -18.94 -20.50 -9.80
C VAL A 278 -18.95 -22.03 -9.72
N ASN A 279 -18.62 -22.62 -8.57
CA ASN A 279 -18.65 -24.05 -8.39
C ASN A 279 -20.09 -24.61 -8.36
N LEU A 280 -21.03 -23.86 -7.80
CA LEU A 280 -22.46 -24.25 -7.77
C LEU A 280 -23.13 -24.11 -9.14
N GLU A 281 -22.75 -23.12 -9.92
CA GLU A 281 -23.24 -22.93 -11.30
C GLU A 281 -22.75 -24.06 -12.23
N ASN A 282 -21.55 -24.57 -11.99
CA ASN A 282 -20.95 -25.67 -12.77
C ASN A 282 -21.31 -27.09 -12.27
N LYS A 283 -21.85 -27.21 -11.05
CA LYS A 283 -22.37 -28.50 -10.52
C LYS A 283 -23.81 -28.33 -10.10
N PRO A 284 -24.80 -28.84 -10.89
CA PRO A 284 -26.16 -28.87 -10.43
C PRO A 284 -26.26 -29.68 -9.12
N LEU A 285 -26.89 -29.09 -8.11
CA LEU A 285 -27.07 -29.65 -6.75
C LEU A 285 -27.73 -31.05 -6.69
N LEU A 286 -28.16 -31.58 -7.83
CA LEU A 286 -28.83 -32.87 -7.97
C LEU A 286 -27.89 -34.08 -8.03
N SER A 287 -26.57 -33.92 -7.93
CA SER A 287 -25.64 -35.05 -7.90
C SER A 287 -25.07 -35.36 -6.52
N ALA A 288 -25.63 -34.80 -5.45
CA ALA A 288 -25.27 -35.11 -4.07
C ALA A 288 -26.43 -35.82 -3.40
N GLY A 289 -26.84 -36.94 -4.00
CA GLY A 289 -27.72 -37.94 -3.42
C GLY A 289 -26.99 -39.24 -3.29
#